data_ade061511a1640019cadd2a5b077e209
#
_entry.id   ade061511a1640019cadd2a5b077e209
#
_cell.length_a   1.000
_cell.length_b   1.000
_cell.length_c   1.000
_cell.angle_alpha   90.00
_cell.angle_beta   90.00
_cell.angle_gamma   90.00
#
_symmetry.space_group_name_H-M   'P 1'
#
loop_
_entity.id
_entity.type
_entity.pdbx_description
1 polymer ?
#
loop_
_entity_poly.entity_id
_entity_poly.type
_entity_poly.pdbx_seq_one_letter_code
_entity_poly.pdbx_strand_id
1 'polypeptide(L)'
;MLRDKLVETALEWQKRFGVAPQITSVVSEYDSAMLVGMLEKDYSDFMQDKTAVQKGFDFIFKGKRYQIKANRPSGKKGSKVTWVPKAKNYNWDKLIWILYDKNYVMQEAWEWDVESYKTAFAEIKRLSPEHYRKGICLYRK
;
A
#
# COMPACT_ATOMS: atom_id res chain seq x y z
N MET A 1 11.93 -0.74 -16.16
CA MET A 1 11.50 -1.51 -14.99
C MET A 1 10.05 -1.92 -15.13
N LEU A 2 9.73 -3.14 -14.74
CA LEU A 2 8.39 -3.69 -14.96
C LEU A 2 7.30 -2.90 -14.19
N ARG A 3 7.59 -2.51 -12.95
CA ARG A 3 6.67 -1.70 -12.14
C ARG A 3 6.31 -0.41 -12.88
N ASP A 4 7.28 0.26 -13.43
CA ASP A 4 7.06 1.54 -14.15
C ASP A 4 6.29 1.34 -15.44
N LYS A 5 6.51 0.23 -16.13
CA LYS A 5 5.75 -0.12 -17.35
C LYS A 5 4.28 -0.37 -17.02
N LEU A 6 4.01 -1.04 -15.91
CA LEU A 6 2.64 -1.28 -15.46
C LEU A 6 1.91 0.03 -15.17
N VAL A 7 2.57 0.94 -14.47
CA VAL A 7 2.03 2.28 -14.16
C VAL A 7 1.80 3.07 -15.44
N GLU A 8 2.79 3.10 -16.32
CA GLU A 8 2.70 3.81 -17.60
C GLU A 8 1.51 3.33 -18.42
N THR A 9 1.33 2.01 -18.51
CA THR A 9 0.20 1.41 -19.22
C THR A 9 -1.14 1.78 -18.58
N ALA A 10 -1.20 1.77 -17.25
CA ALA A 10 -2.43 2.15 -16.53
C ALA A 10 -2.80 3.62 -16.77
N LEU A 11 -1.80 4.50 -16.79
CA LEU A 11 -2.03 5.94 -17.04
C LEU A 11 -2.49 6.17 -18.50
N GLU A 12 -1.91 5.46 -19.46
CA GLU A 12 -2.37 5.50 -20.85
C GLU A 12 -3.82 5.02 -20.98
N TRP A 13 -4.14 3.94 -20.30
CA TRP A 13 -5.51 3.40 -20.27
C TRP A 13 -6.49 4.43 -19.72
N GLN A 14 -6.15 5.05 -18.61
CA GLN A 14 -6.99 6.08 -18.01
C GLN A 14 -7.18 7.26 -18.95
N LYS A 15 -6.11 7.70 -19.62
CA LYS A 15 -6.18 8.81 -20.57
C LYS A 15 -7.13 8.49 -21.72
N ARG A 16 -7.13 7.25 -22.19
CA ARG A 16 -7.97 6.83 -23.33
C ARG A 16 -9.40 6.51 -22.92
N PHE A 17 -9.61 5.85 -21.81
CA PHE A 17 -10.90 5.30 -21.42
C PHE A 17 -11.53 5.97 -20.17
N GLY A 18 -10.85 6.91 -19.56
CA GLY A 18 -11.41 7.71 -18.45
C GLY A 18 -11.21 7.15 -17.06
N VAL A 19 -10.90 5.87 -16.92
CA VAL A 19 -10.71 5.21 -15.62
C VAL A 19 -9.45 4.35 -15.66
N ALA A 20 -8.61 4.45 -14.62
CA ALA A 20 -7.43 3.60 -14.52
C ALA A 20 -7.80 2.18 -14.08
N PRO A 21 -7.09 1.15 -14.57
CA PRO A 21 -7.21 -0.20 -14.02
C PRO A 21 -6.86 -0.19 -12.52
N GLN A 22 -7.40 -1.14 -11.77
CA GLN A 22 -7.15 -1.23 -10.32
C GLN A 22 -5.80 -1.91 -10.05
N ILE A 23 -4.72 -1.15 -10.17
CA ILE A 23 -3.36 -1.64 -9.91
C ILE A 23 -2.76 -1.14 -8.60
N THR A 24 -3.48 -0.30 -7.85
CA THR A 24 -2.94 0.33 -6.64
C THR A 24 -2.43 -0.69 -5.62
N SER A 25 -3.18 -1.77 -5.37
CA SER A 25 -2.75 -2.79 -4.43
C SER A 25 -1.49 -3.52 -4.90
N VAL A 26 -1.43 -3.88 -6.18
CA VAL A 26 -0.26 -4.57 -6.75
C VAL A 26 0.99 -3.69 -6.66
N VAL A 27 0.86 -2.43 -7.07
CA VAL A 27 1.99 -1.48 -7.06
C VAL A 27 2.44 -1.20 -5.63
N SER A 28 1.49 -1.00 -4.70
CA SER A 28 1.84 -0.67 -3.31
C SER A 28 2.48 -1.83 -2.56
N GLU A 29 2.06 -3.06 -2.83
CA GLU A 29 2.71 -4.24 -2.24
C GLU A 29 4.16 -4.34 -2.70
N TYR A 30 4.41 -4.18 -3.99
CA TYR A 30 5.76 -4.17 -4.54
C TYR A 30 6.59 -3.01 -3.96
N ASP A 31 6.06 -1.80 -4.02
CA ASP A 31 6.76 -0.60 -3.53
C ASP A 31 7.09 -0.71 -2.03
N SER A 32 6.17 -1.25 -1.23
CA SER A 32 6.40 -1.46 0.19
C SER A 32 7.53 -2.45 0.45
N ALA A 33 7.54 -3.56 -0.30
CA ALA A 33 8.59 -4.56 -0.17
C ALA A 33 9.96 -3.96 -0.48
N MET A 34 10.05 -3.18 -1.55
CA MET A 34 11.31 -2.50 -1.91
C MET A 34 11.70 -1.46 -0.87
N LEU A 35 10.72 -0.74 -0.33
CA LEU A 35 10.95 0.31 0.67
C LEU A 35 11.56 -0.24 1.96
N VAL A 36 11.14 -1.41 2.40
CA VAL A 36 11.69 -2.03 3.62
C VAL A 36 13.02 -2.75 3.37
N GLY A 37 13.48 -2.80 2.13
CA GLY A 37 14.78 -3.37 1.78
C GLY A 37 14.77 -4.80 1.25
N MET A 38 13.61 -5.32 0.90
CA MET A 38 13.50 -6.65 0.30
C MET A 38 14.08 -6.63 -1.11
N LEU A 39 14.83 -7.66 -1.49
CA LEU A 39 15.33 -7.79 -2.85
C LEU A 39 14.18 -8.18 -3.78
N GLU A 40 14.21 -7.67 -5.01
CA GLU A 40 13.18 -8.01 -5.99
C GLU A 40 13.06 -9.51 -6.22
N LYS A 41 14.21 -10.21 -6.26
CA LYS A 41 14.23 -11.66 -6.39
C LYS A 41 13.49 -12.36 -5.25
N ASP A 42 13.71 -11.90 -4.02
CA ASP A 42 13.07 -12.49 -2.84
C ASP A 42 11.57 -12.22 -2.84
N TYR A 43 11.17 -11.04 -3.27
CA TYR A 43 9.76 -10.70 -3.45
C TYR A 43 9.12 -11.59 -4.51
N SER A 44 9.78 -11.77 -5.63
CA SER A 44 9.30 -12.66 -6.70
C SER A 44 9.13 -14.10 -6.21
N ASP A 45 10.14 -14.63 -5.51
CA ASP A 45 10.10 -15.98 -4.98
C ASP A 45 8.94 -16.15 -3.99
N PHE A 46 8.76 -15.17 -3.09
CA PHE A 46 7.65 -15.20 -2.14
C PHE A 46 6.30 -15.19 -2.85
N MET A 47 6.13 -14.30 -3.82
CA MET A 47 4.85 -14.15 -4.53
C MET A 47 4.49 -15.38 -5.36
N GLN A 48 5.48 -16.06 -5.93
CA GLN A 48 5.24 -17.27 -6.70
C GLN A 48 4.84 -18.46 -5.83
N ASP A 49 5.37 -18.53 -4.61
CA ASP A 49 5.03 -19.58 -3.63
C ASP A 49 3.78 -19.24 -2.82
N LYS A 50 3.28 -18.01 -2.94
CA LYS A 50 2.11 -17.55 -2.22
C LYS A 50 0.86 -18.28 -2.70
N THR A 51 0.19 -18.97 -1.78
CA THR A 51 -1.09 -19.61 -2.10
C THR A 51 -2.21 -18.56 -2.15
N ALA A 52 -3.23 -18.83 -2.95
CA ALA A 52 -4.41 -17.96 -3.07
C ALA A 52 -5.13 -17.76 -1.73
N VAL A 53 -4.81 -18.54 -0.72
CA VAL A 53 -5.46 -18.54 0.60
C VAL A 53 -4.60 -17.92 1.69
N GLN A 54 -3.55 -17.19 1.35
CA GLN A 54 -2.74 -16.53 2.37
C GLN A 54 -3.55 -15.39 2.98
N LYS A 55 -3.99 -15.59 4.21
CA LYS A 55 -4.94 -14.68 4.86
C LYS A 55 -4.23 -13.70 5.77
N GLY A 56 -4.58 -12.42 5.61
CA GLY A 56 -4.28 -11.42 6.61
C GLY A 56 -3.02 -10.64 6.41
N PHE A 57 -2.14 -11.02 5.46
CA PHE A 57 -0.94 -10.26 5.17
C PHE A 57 -0.52 -10.44 3.72
N ASP A 58 0.33 -9.54 3.23
CA ASP A 58 0.70 -9.45 1.81
C ASP A 58 2.08 -10.03 1.50
N PHE A 59 3.03 -9.90 2.42
CA PHE A 59 4.34 -10.54 2.28
C PHE A 59 5.02 -10.68 3.65
N ILE A 60 6.10 -11.48 3.67
CA ILE A 60 6.93 -11.67 4.87
C ILE A 60 8.33 -11.17 4.56
N PHE A 61 8.89 -10.38 5.46
CA PHE A 61 10.27 -9.92 5.37
C PHE A 61 10.92 -9.92 6.74
N LYS A 62 12.08 -10.57 6.86
CA LYS A 62 12.83 -10.70 8.12
C LYS A 62 11.96 -11.23 9.27
N GLY A 63 11.13 -12.23 8.96
CA GLY A 63 10.25 -12.86 9.93
C GLY A 63 9.01 -12.07 10.31
N LYS A 64 8.78 -10.91 9.70
CA LYS A 64 7.60 -10.07 9.96
C LYS A 64 6.60 -10.17 8.82
N ARG A 65 5.32 -10.31 9.19
CA ARG A 65 4.21 -10.33 8.22
C ARG A 65 3.76 -8.89 8.00
N TYR A 66 3.71 -8.47 6.75
CA TYR A 66 3.33 -7.11 6.39
C TYR A 66 1.95 -7.06 5.74
N GLN A 67 1.12 -6.15 6.24
CA GLN A 67 -0.16 -5.81 5.63
C GLN A 67 0.01 -4.44 4.96
N ILE A 68 -0.37 -4.34 3.69
CA ILE A 68 -0.18 -3.09 2.93
C ILE A 68 -1.53 -2.47 2.62
N LYS A 69 -1.63 -1.18 2.84
CA LYS A 69 -2.77 -0.35 2.47
C LYS A 69 -2.26 0.83 1.68
N ALA A 70 -3.02 1.28 0.70
CA ALA A 70 -2.61 2.40 -0.13
C ALA A 70 -3.79 3.16 -0.69
N ASN A 71 -3.54 4.42 -0.99
CA ASN A 71 -4.50 5.29 -1.67
C ASN A 71 -3.82 5.99 -2.83
N ARG A 72 -4.55 6.10 -3.91
CA ARG A 72 -4.18 6.90 -5.07
C ARG A 72 -5.39 7.76 -5.43
N PRO A 73 -5.27 9.10 -5.51
CA PRO A 73 -6.38 9.92 -5.97
C PRO A 73 -6.70 9.58 -7.42
N SER A 74 -7.97 9.69 -7.81
CA SER A 74 -8.43 9.25 -9.13
C SER A 74 -7.79 10.00 -10.31
N GLY A 75 -7.19 11.15 -10.05
CA GLY A 75 -6.64 12.01 -11.10
C GLY A 75 -7.66 12.96 -11.71
N LYS A 76 -8.92 12.85 -11.35
CA LYS A 76 -9.95 13.78 -11.78
C LYS A 76 -9.82 15.10 -11.01
N LYS A 77 -10.20 16.21 -11.65
CA LYS A 77 -10.12 17.54 -11.04
C LYS A 77 -10.85 17.54 -9.69
N GLY A 78 -10.18 18.05 -8.66
CA GLY A 78 -10.74 18.14 -7.31
C GLY A 78 -10.65 16.83 -6.51
N SER A 79 -10.16 15.75 -7.09
CA SER A 79 -10.01 14.49 -6.40
C SER A 79 -8.89 14.57 -5.37
N LYS A 80 -9.19 14.21 -4.12
CA LYS A 80 -8.19 14.08 -3.07
C LYS A 80 -8.59 12.95 -2.12
N VAL A 81 -7.61 12.39 -1.44
CA VAL A 81 -7.82 11.29 -0.50
C VAL A 81 -8.23 11.87 0.86
N THR A 82 -9.46 11.55 1.28
CA THR A 82 -9.98 11.98 2.59
C THR A 82 -10.15 10.78 3.54
N TRP A 83 -10.33 9.59 3.00
CA TRP A 83 -10.46 8.36 3.77
C TRP A 83 -9.39 7.36 3.36
N VAL A 84 -8.96 6.57 4.31
CA VAL A 84 -7.95 5.53 4.06
C VAL A 84 -8.50 4.18 4.52
N PRO A 85 -8.08 3.07 3.87
CA PRO A 85 -8.57 1.74 4.26
C PRO A 85 -8.10 1.38 5.67
N LYS A 86 -9.00 0.81 6.45
CA LYS A 86 -8.70 0.24 7.75
C LYS A 86 -8.42 -1.26 7.59
N ALA A 87 -7.48 -1.79 8.36
CA ALA A 87 -7.20 -3.22 8.35
C ALA A 87 -8.43 -4.01 8.80
N LYS A 88 -8.72 -5.10 8.09
CA LYS A 88 -9.90 -5.96 8.35
C LYS A 88 -9.59 -7.07 9.36
N ASN A 89 -8.32 -7.31 9.63
CA ASN A 89 -7.85 -8.33 10.57
C ASN A 89 -6.55 -7.86 11.22
N TYR A 90 -6.07 -8.65 12.18
CA TYR A 90 -4.82 -8.37 12.88
C TYR A 90 -3.83 -9.54 12.74
N ASN A 91 -3.92 -10.30 11.65
CA ASN A 91 -3.05 -11.46 11.41
C ASN A 91 -1.74 -11.07 10.74
N TRP A 92 -1.21 -9.92 11.12
CA TRP A 92 0.02 -9.34 10.59
C TRP A 92 0.82 -8.72 11.75
N ASP A 93 2.08 -8.44 11.49
CA ASP A 93 2.95 -7.82 12.50
C ASP A 93 3.10 -6.32 12.26
N LYS A 94 3.19 -5.93 10.99
CA LYS A 94 3.38 -4.53 10.59
C LYS A 94 2.43 -4.17 9.45
N LEU A 95 1.94 -2.93 9.49
CA LEU A 95 1.14 -2.37 8.41
C LEU A 95 1.87 -1.17 7.84
N ILE A 96 1.90 -1.07 6.52
CA ILE A 96 2.42 0.11 5.82
C ILE A 96 1.27 0.72 5.03
N TRP A 97 1.07 2.02 5.20
CA TRP A 97 0.15 2.79 4.36
C TRP A 97 0.96 3.70 3.46
N ILE A 98 0.65 3.65 2.16
CA ILE A 98 1.27 4.50 1.15
C ILE A 98 0.23 5.44 0.56
N LEU A 99 0.58 6.71 0.45
CA LEU A 99 -0.18 7.68 -0.33
C LEU A 99 0.58 7.98 -1.62
N TYR A 100 -0.10 7.75 -2.74
CA TYR A 100 0.41 8.11 -4.06
C TYR A 100 -0.21 9.41 -4.55
N ASP A 101 0.45 10.04 -5.51
CA ASP A 101 -0.23 11.05 -6.34
C ASP A 101 -0.98 10.34 -7.48
N LYS A 102 -1.62 11.12 -8.34
CA LYS A 102 -2.40 10.58 -9.46
C LYS A 102 -1.56 9.75 -10.45
N ASN A 103 -0.25 9.96 -10.48
CA ASN A 103 0.68 9.27 -11.37
C ASN A 103 1.37 8.07 -10.71
N TYR A 104 0.87 7.62 -9.57
CA TYR A 104 1.45 6.51 -8.79
C TYR A 104 2.86 6.83 -8.29
N VAL A 105 3.17 8.09 -8.07
CA VAL A 105 4.42 8.51 -7.43
C VAL A 105 4.18 8.56 -5.92
N MET A 106 5.00 7.83 -5.18
CA MET A 106 4.87 7.77 -3.73
C MET A 106 5.08 9.15 -3.12
N GLN A 107 4.13 9.62 -2.34
CA GLN A 107 4.19 10.90 -1.64
C GLN A 107 4.62 10.70 -0.19
N GLU A 108 4.11 9.66 0.45
CA GLU A 108 4.44 9.33 1.82
C GLU A 108 4.15 7.87 2.11
N ALA A 109 4.86 7.32 3.10
CA ALA A 109 4.64 5.97 3.58
C ALA A 109 4.85 5.92 5.09
N TRP A 110 3.92 5.27 5.79
CA TRP A 110 3.87 5.23 7.25
C TRP A 110 3.70 3.80 7.74
N GLU A 111 4.39 3.46 8.81
CA GLU A 111 4.39 2.11 9.37
C GLU A 111 3.79 2.08 10.75
N TRP A 112 3.05 1.00 11.02
CA TRP A 112 2.44 0.72 12.32
C TRP A 112 2.72 -0.73 12.70
N ASP A 113 3.06 -0.99 13.96
CA ASP A 113 3.02 -2.34 14.48
C ASP A 113 1.58 -2.69 14.88
N VAL A 114 1.27 -3.98 14.96
CA VAL A 114 -0.10 -4.44 15.16
C VAL A 114 -0.70 -3.98 16.49
N GLU A 115 0.09 -3.97 17.56
CA GLU A 115 -0.43 -3.59 18.88
C GLU A 115 -0.74 -2.10 18.97
N SER A 116 0.15 -1.26 18.46
CA SER A 116 -0.08 0.19 18.40
C SER A 116 -1.28 0.52 17.52
N TYR A 117 -1.43 -0.19 16.41
CA TYR A 117 -2.55 0.00 15.49
C TYR A 117 -3.88 -0.33 16.18
N LYS A 118 -3.96 -1.47 16.84
CA LYS A 118 -5.16 -1.88 17.59
C LYS A 118 -5.51 -0.83 18.64
N THR A 119 -4.54 -0.42 19.44
CA THR A 119 -4.76 0.56 20.51
C THR A 119 -5.28 1.87 19.95
N ALA A 120 -4.69 2.34 18.84
CA ALA A 120 -5.07 3.63 18.26
C ALA A 120 -6.41 3.60 17.53
N PHE A 121 -6.73 2.50 16.83
CA PHE A 121 -7.79 2.53 15.82
C PHE A 121 -8.92 1.53 15.99
N ALA A 122 -8.86 0.60 16.96
CA ALA A 122 -9.89 -0.43 17.10
C ALA A 122 -11.32 0.13 17.17
N GLU A 123 -11.49 1.25 17.87
CA GLU A 123 -12.79 1.87 18.09
C GLU A 123 -13.15 2.94 17.04
N ILE A 124 -12.26 3.21 16.08
CA ILE A 124 -12.49 4.22 15.06
C ILE A 124 -12.98 3.57 13.79
N LYS A 125 -14.19 3.94 13.35
CA LYS A 125 -14.79 3.35 12.15
C LYS A 125 -14.10 3.77 10.86
N ARG A 126 -13.75 5.05 10.76
CA ARG A 126 -13.20 5.63 9.53
C ARG A 126 -11.90 6.33 9.81
N LEU A 127 -10.88 5.92 9.10
CA LEU A 127 -9.56 6.52 9.21
C LEU A 127 -9.35 7.56 8.12
N SER A 128 -8.59 8.58 8.46
CA SER A 128 -8.13 9.60 7.51
C SER A 128 -6.61 9.51 7.38
N PRO A 129 -6.02 10.20 6.39
CA PRO A 129 -4.55 10.26 6.29
C PRO A 129 -3.88 10.71 7.59
N GLU A 130 -4.47 11.67 8.31
CA GLU A 130 -3.91 12.17 9.56
C GLU A 130 -3.76 11.08 10.63
N HIS A 131 -4.65 10.09 10.65
CA HIS A 131 -4.53 8.97 11.57
C HIS A 131 -3.25 8.18 11.28
N TYR A 132 -3.01 7.81 10.03
CA TYR A 132 -1.84 7.02 9.66
C TYR A 132 -0.52 7.81 9.84
N ARG A 133 -0.57 9.13 9.70
CA ARG A 133 0.60 9.99 9.89
C ARG A 133 1.12 10.06 11.33
N LYS A 134 0.43 9.46 12.28
CA LYS A 134 0.90 9.35 13.65
C LYS A 134 1.83 8.16 13.87
N GLY A 135 2.02 7.34 12.86
CA GLY A 135 2.93 6.20 12.91
C GLY A 135 4.38 6.57 12.65
N ILE A 136 5.16 5.59 12.23
CA ILE A 136 6.57 5.78 11.90
C ILE A 136 6.68 6.18 10.43
N CYS A 137 7.31 7.30 10.15
CA CYS A 137 7.50 7.77 8.78
C CYS A 137 8.60 6.96 8.11
N LEU A 138 8.23 6.22 7.06
CA LEU A 138 9.21 5.49 6.25
C LEU A 138 9.69 6.32 5.07
N TYR A 139 8.83 7.18 4.54
CA TYR A 139 9.15 8.02 3.40
C TYR A 139 8.23 9.24 3.38
N ARG A 140 8.78 10.38 3.04
CA ARG A 140 8.02 11.59 2.81
C ARG A 140 8.70 12.42 1.74
N LYS A 141 7.98 12.69 0.68
CA LYS A 141 8.50 13.50 -0.44
C LYS A 141 8.61 14.98 -0.08
#